data_f1de86b8bc055a51dddf73cccef0a3e2
#
_entry.id   f1de86b8bc055a51dddf73cccef0a3e2
#
_cell.length_a   1.000
_cell.length_b   1.000
_cell.length_c   1.000
_cell.angle_alpha   90.00
_cell.angle_beta   90.00
_cell.angle_gamma   90.00
#
_symmetry.space_group_name_H-M   'P 1'
#
loop_
_entity.id
_entity.type
_entity.pdbx_description
1 polymer ?
#
loop_
_entity_poly.entity_id
_entity_poly.type
_entity_poly.pdbx_seq_one_letter_code
_entity_poly.pdbx_strand_id
1 'polypeptide(L)'
;MSVMNINIINTGLAGALLAPALWMATLPLSLQFVAVMMATLPASLLMARFGRRPVFIAGVCIALTATLIQGLALIRGDFGLFITGSVLLGLSHGTAQFYRYAAADAVAIADKPKAVSFVLLGGLFAALVGPEIAYRFVGAVDGAPYAGAFFGAAGVQFFAFLALAGLDIPPPDRRAASGRPLSAFFSTATFRLGLVVAGLGYAMMSFLMTATPLQIVNVSHLGAEENARVIQWHVIAMFAPSFFTGFLVARFGVRWMIVLGGLLYGLVVVFALAGVSFWHYFIALFLLGLGWNFLFVTGTTLIARIAKPVERGRVQGVSDLIIFACVAIASLSAGVLHSMIGWDGLVLSCLLPMGLIMVMLLAT
;
A
#
# COMPACT_ATOMS: atom_id res chain seq x y z
N MET A 1 2.60 0.41 9.50
CA MET A 1 1.46 1.00 8.77
C MET A 1 1.31 2.51 9.00
N SER A 2 1.36 3.06 10.24
CA SER A 2 1.26 4.52 10.47
C SER A 2 2.27 5.33 9.65
N VAL A 3 3.53 4.90 9.58
CA VAL A 3 4.57 5.56 8.78
C VAL A 3 4.27 5.54 7.28
N MET A 4 3.63 4.47 6.78
CA MET A 4 3.16 4.43 5.38
C MET A 4 2.11 5.52 5.12
N ASN A 5 1.16 5.70 6.04
CA ASN A 5 0.14 6.75 5.91
C ASN A 5 0.76 8.16 5.96
N ILE A 6 1.70 8.40 6.88
CA ILE A 6 2.44 9.67 6.96
C ILE A 6 3.15 9.96 5.63
N ASN A 7 3.79 8.95 5.05
CA ASN A 7 4.49 9.08 3.77
C ASN A 7 3.53 9.34 2.61
N ILE A 8 2.44 8.59 2.47
CA ILE A 8 1.46 8.82 1.41
C ILE A 8 0.90 10.24 1.46
N ILE A 9 0.60 10.76 2.66
CA ILE A 9 0.06 12.10 2.85
C ILE A 9 1.07 13.18 2.47
N ASN A 10 2.33 13.04 2.87
CA ASN A 10 3.29 14.14 2.85
C ASN A 10 4.36 14.03 1.76
N THR A 11 4.70 12.81 1.26
CA THR A 11 5.86 12.64 0.38
C THR A 11 5.67 13.34 -0.97
N GLY A 12 4.47 13.32 -1.54
CA GLY A 12 4.18 14.06 -2.78
C GLY A 12 4.25 15.57 -2.58
N LEU A 13 3.73 16.07 -1.44
CA LEU A 13 3.74 17.51 -1.09
C LEU A 13 5.18 17.99 -0.79
N ALA A 14 5.92 17.22 0.00
CA ALA A 14 7.34 17.49 0.26
C ALA A 14 8.18 17.43 -1.03
N GLY A 15 7.87 16.44 -1.88
CA GLY A 15 8.48 16.34 -3.20
C GLY A 15 8.21 17.55 -4.09
N ALA A 16 7.00 18.13 -4.06
CA ALA A 16 6.67 19.34 -4.81
C ALA A 16 7.48 20.57 -4.36
N LEU A 17 7.91 20.61 -3.09
CA LEU A 17 8.78 21.68 -2.58
C LEU A 17 10.25 21.51 -3.00
N LEU A 18 10.71 20.27 -3.13
CA LEU A 18 12.13 19.95 -3.36
C LEU A 18 12.45 19.65 -4.81
N ALA A 19 11.50 19.17 -5.58
CA ALA A 19 11.74 18.67 -6.95
C ALA A 19 12.09 19.80 -7.92
N PRO A 20 13.05 19.58 -8.84
CA PRO A 20 13.37 20.53 -9.89
C PRO A 20 12.20 20.80 -10.85
N ALA A 21 11.27 19.87 -10.98
CA ALA A 21 10.08 19.99 -11.82
C ALA A 21 8.88 19.29 -11.16
N LEU A 22 7.67 19.85 -11.33
CA LEU A 22 6.46 19.39 -10.62
C LEU A 22 6.10 17.92 -10.93
N TRP A 23 6.35 17.44 -12.15
CA TRP A 23 6.11 16.02 -12.50
C TRP A 23 6.98 15.03 -11.69
N MET A 24 8.09 15.51 -11.11
CA MET A 24 8.96 14.72 -10.24
C MET A 24 8.48 14.69 -8.78
N ALA A 25 7.48 15.48 -8.41
CA ALA A 25 7.01 15.58 -7.03
C ALA A 25 6.63 14.24 -6.40
N THR A 26 6.04 13.32 -7.18
CA THR A 26 5.64 11.99 -6.73
C THR A 26 6.75 10.93 -6.86
N LEU A 27 7.88 11.26 -7.50
CA LEU A 27 8.98 10.32 -7.75
C LEU A 27 9.51 9.64 -6.47
N PRO A 28 9.70 10.35 -5.33
CA PRO A 28 10.15 9.72 -4.08
C PRO A 28 9.19 8.62 -3.61
N LEU A 29 7.88 8.87 -3.64
CA LEU A 29 6.86 7.88 -3.25
C LEU A 29 6.81 6.71 -4.24
N SER A 30 6.94 6.98 -5.52
CA SER A 30 6.92 5.94 -6.58
C SER A 30 8.14 5.03 -6.49
N LEU A 31 9.34 5.58 -6.25
CA LEU A 31 10.55 4.81 -6.03
C LEU A 31 10.50 4.00 -4.72
N GLN A 32 9.77 4.48 -3.71
CA GLN A 32 9.47 3.69 -2.53
C GLN A 32 8.70 2.41 -2.88
N PHE A 33 7.67 2.47 -3.75
CA PHE A 33 6.96 1.26 -4.21
C PHE A 33 7.84 0.33 -5.06
N VAL A 34 8.71 0.87 -5.90
CA VAL A 34 9.72 0.08 -6.61
C VAL A 34 10.63 -0.66 -5.62
N ALA A 35 11.09 0.04 -4.58
CA ALA A 35 11.92 -0.55 -3.53
C ALA A 35 11.18 -1.64 -2.73
N VAL A 36 9.88 -1.46 -2.44
CA VAL A 36 9.03 -2.52 -1.83
C VAL A 36 9.03 -3.77 -2.71
N MET A 37 8.76 -3.60 -4.00
CA MET A 37 8.77 -4.71 -4.97
C MET A 37 10.11 -5.44 -4.96
N MET A 38 11.22 -4.71 -5.07
CA MET A 38 12.56 -5.29 -5.09
C MET A 38 12.96 -5.95 -3.77
N ALA A 39 12.48 -5.46 -2.64
CA ALA A 39 12.82 -5.97 -1.31
C ALA A 39 12.07 -7.25 -0.94
N THR A 40 10.89 -7.51 -1.51
CA THR A 40 10.00 -8.60 -1.08
C THR A 40 10.67 -9.97 -1.17
N LEU A 41 11.31 -10.30 -2.30
CA LEU A 41 11.99 -11.58 -2.47
C LEU A 41 13.27 -11.69 -1.62
N PRO A 42 14.21 -10.73 -1.63
CA PRO A 42 15.36 -10.74 -0.74
C PRO A 42 14.98 -10.85 0.74
N ALA A 43 13.97 -10.12 1.21
CA ALA A 43 13.50 -10.21 2.58
C ALA A 43 13.05 -11.63 2.95
N SER A 44 12.30 -12.30 2.07
CA SER A 44 11.88 -13.68 2.28
C SER A 44 13.08 -14.64 2.41
N LEU A 45 14.08 -14.49 1.52
CA LEU A 45 15.30 -15.31 1.56
C LEU A 45 16.14 -15.07 2.82
N LEU A 46 16.28 -13.81 3.22
CA LEU A 46 16.97 -13.44 4.47
C LEU A 46 16.26 -14.02 5.70
N MET A 47 14.91 -13.97 5.72
CA MET A 47 14.10 -14.57 6.80
C MET A 47 14.26 -16.09 6.86
N ALA A 48 14.34 -16.76 5.70
CA ALA A 48 14.59 -18.20 5.65
C ALA A 48 15.98 -18.57 6.17
N ARG A 49 16.99 -17.71 5.96
CA ARG A 49 18.39 -17.96 6.38
C ARG A 49 18.65 -17.57 7.83
N PHE A 50 18.23 -16.39 8.25
CA PHE A 50 18.57 -15.77 9.53
C PHE A 50 17.42 -15.79 10.55
N GLY A 51 16.21 -16.20 10.14
CA GLY A 51 15.00 -16.08 10.93
C GLY A 51 14.30 -14.73 10.72
N ARG A 52 13.04 -14.65 11.17
CA ARG A 52 12.20 -13.45 10.93
C ARG A 52 12.59 -12.26 11.81
N ARG A 53 12.85 -12.50 13.09
CA ARG A 53 13.13 -11.44 14.07
C ARG A 53 14.29 -10.53 13.68
N PRO A 54 15.51 -11.05 13.32
CA PRO A 54 16.60 -10.18 12.90
C PRO A 54 16.28 -9.34 11.66
N VAL A 55 15.56 -9.92 10.69
CA VAL A 55 15.19 -9.23 9.46
C VAL A 55 14.16 -8.13 9.73
N PHE A 56 13.20 -8.37 10.64
CA PHE A 56 12.23 -7.33 11.05
C PHE A 56 12.91 -6.19 11.81
N ILE A 57 13.82 -6.50 12.73
CA ILE A 57 14.59 -5.48 13.45
C ILE A 57 15.42 -4.65 12.47
N ALA A 58 16.15 -5.29 11.55
CA ALA A 58 16.90 -4.58 10.51
C ALA A 58 15.98 -3.68 9.65
N GLY A 59 14.79 -4.20 9.25
CA GLY A 59 13.79 -3.44 8.52
C GLY A 59 13.33 -2.19 9.27
N VAL A 60 13.05 -2.29 10.57
CA VAL A 60 12.63 -1.11 11.37
C VAL A 60 13.78 -0.14 11.59
N CYS A 61 15.02 -0.61 11.78
CA CYS A 61 16.20 0.27 11.83
C CYS A 61 16.41 1.03 10.51
N ILE A 62 16.24 0.36 9.37
CA ILE A 62 16.27 1.00 8.04
C ILE A 62 15.15 2.05 7.95
N ALA A 63 13.92 1.75 8.39
CA ALA A 63 12.82 2.71 8.36
C ALA A 63 13.05 3.92 9.27
N LEU A 64 13.61 3.71 10.47
CA LEU A 64 13.97 4.80 11.38
C LEU A 64 15.01 5.74 10.71
N THR A 65 16.08 5.17 10.16
CA THR A 65 17.11 5.91 9.43
C THR A 65 16.52 6.63 8.22
N ALA A 66 15.65 5.96 7.46
CA ALA A 66 15.00 6.51 6.27
C ALA A 66 14.16 7.75 6.59
N THR A 67 13.31 7.68 7.63
CA THR A 67 12.46 8.80 8.03
C THR A 67 13.27 9.98 8.61
N LEU A 68 14.34 9.72 9.31
CA LEU A 68 15.30 10.76 9.73
C LEU A 68 15.97 11.43 8.53
N ILE A 69 16.41 10.65 7.54
CA ILE A 69 16.99 11.18 6.29
C ILE A 69 15.97 12.04 5.54
N GLN A 70 14.69 11.61 5.43
CA GLN A 70 13.64 12.41 4.79
C GLN A 70 13.41 13.75 5.49
N GLY A 71 13.35 13.76 6.83
CA GLY A 71 13.26 15.00 7.61
C GLY A 71 14.48 15.94 7.41
N LEU A 72 15.69 15.39 7.46
CA LEU A 72 16.92 16.14 7.20
C LEU A 72 17.03 16.67 5.78
N ALA A 73 16.55 15.90 4.79
CA ALA A 73 16.54 16.31 3.39
C ALA A 73 15.67 17.57 3.18
N LEU A 74 14.54 17.69 3.88
CA LEU A 74 13.68 18.87 3.84
C LEU A 74 14.36 20.09 4.47
N ILE A 75 15.08 19.92 5.57
CA ILE A 75 15.86 21.01 6.20
C ILE A 75 16.98 21.48 5.26
N ARG A 76 17.60 20.56 4.50
CA ARG A 76 18.71 20.88 3.58
C ARG A 76 18.24 21.33 2.20
N GLY A 77 16.97 21.19 1.86
CA GLY A 77 16.47 21.44 0.51
C GLY A 77 17.02 20.44 -0.52
N ASP A 78 17.37 19.21 -0.12
CA ASP A 78 18.03 18.21 -0.97
C ASP A 78 17.05 17.12 -1.46
N PHE A 79 16.64 17.22 -2.73
CA PHE A 79 15.73 16.27 -3.34
C PHE A 79 16.34 14.85 -3.50
N GLY A 80 17.64 14.75 -3.79
CA GLY A 80 18.33 13.46 -3.93
C GLY A 80 18.39 12.71 -2.60
N LEU A 81 18.67 13.42 -1.52
CA LEU A 81 18.65 12.87 -0.18
C LEU A 81 17.23 12.43 0.22
N PHE A 82 16.20 13.18 -0.16
CA PHE A 82 14.80 12.83 0.08
C PHE A 82 14.38 11.54 -0.65
N ILE A 83 14.78 11.39 -1.92
CA ILE A 83 14.62 10.14 -2.68
C ILE A 83 15.31 8.98 -1.98
N THR A 84 16.55 9.17 -1.53
CA THR A 84 17.32 8.13 -0.83
C THR A 84 16.56 7.63 0.41
N GLY A 85 16.04 8.54 1.23
CA GLY A 85 15.20 8.19 2.37
C GLY A 85 13.95 7.41 1.96
N SER A 86 13.29 7.82 0.87
CA SER A 86 12.09 7.14 0.37
C SER A 86 12.38 5.72 -0.13
N VAL A 87 13.48 5.51 -0.84
CA VAL A 87 13.92 4.17 -1.29
C VAL A 87 14.23 3.27 -0.09
N LEU A 88 14.99 3.76 0.90
CA LEU A 88 15.28 3.01 2.12
C LEU A 88 13.99 2.62 2.86
N LEU A 89 13.04 3.53 2.95
CA LEU A 89 11.73 3.23 3.57
C LEU A 89 10.98 2.15 2.80
N GLY A 90 11.06 2.15 1.47
CA GLY A 90 10.50 1.09 0.62
C GLY A 90 11.12 -0.28 0.91
N LEU A 91 12.45 -0.36 1.07
CA LEU A 91 13.13 -1.61 1.44
C LEU A 91 12.60 -2.15 2.79
N SER A 92 12.42 -1.27 3.76
CA SER A 92 11.81 -1.64 5.06
C SER A 92 10.37 -2.14 4.91
N HIS A 93 9.54 -1.47 4.11
CA HIS A 93 8.16 -1.89 3.88
C HIS A 93 8.06 -3.27 3.23
N GLY A 94 9.03 -3.65 2.38
CA GLY A 94 9.14 -5.01 1.83
C GLY A 94 9.27 -6.09 2.92
N THR A 95 9.96 -5.79 4.03
CA THR A 95 10.04 -6.72 5.18
C THR A 95 8.74 -6.75 5.98
N ALA A 96 8.06 -5.62 6.13
CA ALA A 96 6.84 -5.50 6.92
C ALA A 96 5.64 -6.27 6.33
N GLN A 97 5.64 -6.58 5.02
CA GLN A 97 4.62 -7.44 4.40
C GLN A 97 4.52 -8.83 5.05
N PHE A 98 5.59 -9.29 5.69
CA PHE A 98 5.66 -10.60 6.32
C PHE A 98 5.14 -10.63 7.78
N TYR A 99 4.80 -9.50 8.40
CA TYR A 99 4.29 -9.47 9.78
C TYR A 99 3.04 -10.34 9.96
N ARG A 100 2.09 -10.30 9.03
CA ARG A 100 0.87 -11.12 9.07
C ARG A 100 1.16 -12.62 9.04
N TYR A 101 2.18 -13.03 8.29
CA TYR A 101 2.58 -14.44 8.22
C TYR A 101 3.33 -14.86 9.49
N ALA A 102 4.16 -13.98 10.05
CA ALA A 102 4.84 -14.23 11.31
C ALA A 102 3.83 -14.41 12.46
N ALA A 103 2.82 -13.57 12.54
CA ALA A 103 1.76 -13.68 13.53
C ALA A 103 0.97 -15.00 13.38
N ALA A 104 0.64 -15.39 12.13
CA ALA A 104 -0.07 -16.64 11.88
C ALA A 104 0.76 -17.89 12.23
N ASP A 105 2.09 -17.83 12.09
CA ASP A 105 2.98 -18.96 12.41
C ASP A 105 3.35 -19.05 13.89
N ALA A 106 3.14 -17.98 14.65
CA ALA A 106 3.39 -17.94 16.09
C ALA A 106 2.28 -18.56 16.95
N VAL A 107 1.16 -18.99 16.35
CA VAL A 107 -0.02 -19.49 17.06
C VAL A 107 -0.47 -20.86 16.55
N ALA A 108 -1.29 -21.57 17.34
CA ALA A 108 -1.90 -22.82 16.91
C ALA A 108 -2.78 -22.64 15.67
N ILE A 109 -2.97 -23.71 14.89
CA ILE A 109 -3.71 -23.67 13.60
C ILE A 109 -5.11 -23.07 13.77
N ALA A 110 -5.81 -23.37 14.86
CA ALA A 110 -7.15 -22.86 15.16
C ALA A 110 -7.18 -21.33 15.37
N ASP A 111 -6.07 -20.73 15.85
CA ASP A 111 -5.99 -19.31 16.19
C ASP A 111 -5.35 -18.46 15.09
N LYS A 112 -4.84 -19.07 14.02
CA LYS A 112 -4.23 -18.35 12.88
C LYS A 112 -5.11 -17.21 12.32
N PRO A 113 -6.42 -17.40 12.10
CA PRO A 113 -7.30 -16.33 11.62
C PRO A 113 -7.35 -15.16 12.60
N LYS A 114 -7.41 -15.43 13.91
CA LYS A 114 -7.44 -14.38 14.94
C LYS A 114 -6.13 -13.57 14.93
N ALA A 115 -4.98 -14.25 14.86
CA ALA A 115 -3.67 -13.61 14.84
C ALA A 115 -3.52 -12.66 13.63
N VAL A 116 -3.95 -13.10 12.44
CA VAL A 116 -3.98 -12.23 11.25
C VAL A 116 -4.90 -11.04 11.45
N SER A 117 -6.09 -11.25 12.05
CA SER A 117 -7.05 -10.16 12.31
C SER A 117 -6.46 -9.11 13.28
N PHE A 118 -5.70 -9.52 14.30
CA PHE A 118 -5.01 -8.56 15.19
C PHE A 118 -3.96 -7.71 14.44
N VAL A 119 -3.24 -8.29 13.49
CA VAL A 119 -2.30 -7.50 12.65
C VAL A 119 -3.06 -6.49 11.78
N LEU A 120 -4.22 -6.87 11.24
CA LEU A 120 -5.08 -5.98 10.46
C LEU A 120 -5.71 -4.86 11.32
N LEU A 121 -6.03 -5.14 12.60
CA LEU A 121 -6.42 -4.11 13.57
C LEU A 121 -5.34 -3.05 13.74
N GLY A 122 -4.05 -3.45 13.72
CA GLY A 122 -2.93 -2.50 13.68
C GLY A 122 -2.99 -1.56 12.48
N GLY A 123 -3.53 -2.01 11.34
CA GLY A 123 -3.79 -1.17 10.16
C GLY A 123 -4.86 -0.10 10.43
N LEU A 124 -5.95 -0.47 11.12
CA LEU A 124 -7.00 0.47 11.50
C LEU A 124 -6.50 1.51 12.52
N PHE A 125 -5.72 1.08 13.52
CA PHE A 125 -5.04 1.99 14.45
C PHE A 125 -4.09 2.94 13.70
N ALA A 126 -3.35 2.44 12.73
CA ALA A 126 -2.45 3.23 11.89
C ALA A 126 -3.22 4.26 11.03
N ALA A 127 -4.45 3.95 10.63
CA ALA A 127 -5.32 4.88 9.91
C ALA A 127 -5.77 6.06 10.78
N LEU A 128 -5.80 5.90 12.09
CA LEU A 128 -6.11 6.99 13.03
C LEU A 128 -4.86 7.79 13.38
N VAL A 129 -3.78 7.14 13.77
CA VAL A 129 -2.56 7.80 14.28
C VAL A 129 -1.72 8.41 13.17
N GLY A 130 -1.58 7.73 12.02
CA GLY A 130 -0.72 8.20 10.93
C GLY A 130 -1.10 9.57 10.39
N PRO A 131 -2.36 9.80 9.96
CA PRO A 131 -2.80 11.10 9.46
C PRO A 131 -2.74 12.22 10.50
N GLU A 132 -3.01 11.94 11.78
CA GLU A 132 -2.86 12.95 12.84
C GLU A 132 -1.42 13.46 12.96
N ILE A 133 -0.43 12.54 12.94
CA ILE A 133 0.98 12.92 12.91
C ILE A 133 1.30 13.67 11.61
N ALA A 134 0.80 13.16 10.48
CA ALA A 134 1.08 13.70 9.16
C ALA A 134 0.72 15.18 9.04
N TYR A 135 -0.44 15.59 9.57
CA TYR A 135 -0.88 16.99 9.45
C TYR A 135 -0.46 17.88 10.63
N ARG A 136 -0.50 17.38 11.88
CA ARG A 136 -0.17 18.20 13.05
C ARG A 136 1.29 18.62 13.12
N PHE A 137 2.17 17.85 12.53
CA PHE A 137 3.61 18.13 12.54
C PHE A 137 4.11 18.80 11.24
N VAL A 138 3.22 19.24 10.34
CA VAL A 138 3.60 19.92 9.09
C VAL A 138 4.45 21.15 9.35
N GLY A 139 4.07 22.00 10.30
CA GLY A 139 4.78 23.24 10.64
C GLY A 139 5.69 23.13 11.88
N ALA A 140 6.00 21.93 12.36
CA ALA A 140 6.76 21.75 13.59
C ALA A 140 8.25 22.10 13.50
N VAL A 141 8.77 22.28 12.28
CA VAL A 141 10.16 22.69 12.03
C VAL A 141 10.13 23.98 11.22
N ASP A 142 10.65 25.06 11.79
CA ASP A 142 10.72 26.36 11.14
C ASP A 142 11.54 26.29 9.85
N GLY A 143 11.02 26.87 8.78
CA GLY A 143 11.67 26.90 7.47
C GLY A 143 11.70 25.57 6.70
N ALA A 144 11.18 24.46 7.28
CA ALA A 144 11.16 23.14 6.64
C ALA A 144 9.78 22.46 6.79
N PRO A 145 8.75 22.90 6.02
CA PRO A 145 7.45 22.26 6.05
C PRO A 145 7.55 20.76 5.82
N TYR A 146 6.68 19.99 6.50
CA TYR A 146 6.62 18.52 6.50
C TYR A 146 7.79 17.80 7.19
N ALA A 147 8.95 18.43 7.48
CA ALA A 147 10.07 17.78 8.15
C ALA A 147 9.67 17.18 9.49
N GLY A 148 8.86 17.90 10.28
CA GLY A 148 8.34 17.43 11.55
C GLY A 148 7.51 16.14 11.42
N ALA A 149 6.73 15.99 10.37
CA ALA A 149 5.95 14.77 10.14
C ALA A 149 6.84 13.54 9.91
N PHE A 150 7.98 13.68 9.21
CA PHE A 150 8.95 12.61 9.03
C PHE A 150 9.73 12.30 10.33
N PHE A 151 10.04 13.29 11.17
CA PHE A 151 10.56 13.05 12.52
C PHE A 151 9.54 12.38 13.42
N GLY A 152 8.25 12.74 13.32
CA GLY A 152 7.16 12.02 13.98
C GLY A 152 7.06 10.55 13.53
N ALA A 153 7.26 10.30 12.22
CA ALA A 153 7.36 8.95 11.69
C ALA A 153 8.57 8.19 12.26
N ALA A 154 9.72 8.85 12.45
CA ALA A 154 10.86 8.24 13.12
C ALA A 154 10.56 7.85 14.57
N GLY A 155 9.81 8.69 15.31
CA GLY A 155 9.33 8.35 16.65
C GLY A 155 8.45 7.10 16.65
N VAL A 156 7.52 6.97 15.71
CA VAL A 156 6.70 5.76 15.55
C VAL A 156 7.57 4.52 15.26
N GLN A 157 8.61 4.66 14.42
CA GLN A 157 9.53 3.55 14.14
C GLN A 157 10.37 3.17 15.35
N PHE A 158 10.77 4.13 16.17
CA PHE A 158 11.48 3.85 17.41
C PHE A 158 10.63 3.00 18.38
N PHE A 159 9.34 3.31 18.54
CA PHE A 159 8.44 2.47 19.33
C PHE A 159 8.22 1.10 18.71
N ALA A 160 8.15 1.01 17.39
CA ALA A 160 8.07 -0.28 16.69
C ALA A 160 9.34 -1.11 16.91
N PHE A 161 10.53 -0.49 16.94
CA PHE A 161 11.77 -1.16 17.27
C PHE A 161 11.75 -1.74 18.69
N LEU A 162 11.33 -0.96 19.69
CA LEU A 162 11.22 -1.44 21.07
C LEU A 162 10.26 -2.63 21.19
N ALA A 163 9.10 -2.55 20.53
CA ALA A 163 8.11 -3.63 20.50
C ALA A 163 8.71 -4.92 19.88
N LEU A 164 9.35 -4.82 18.71
CA LEU A 164 9.95 -5.97 18.02
C LEU A 164 11.16 -6.56 18.77
N ALA A 165 11.93 -5.72 19.45
CA ALA A 165 13.07 -6.16 20.27
C ALA A 165 12.63 -7.03 21.46
N GLY A 166 11.40 -6.80 21.98
CA GLY A 166 10.82 -7.59 23.07
C GLY A 166 10.07 -8.85 22.63
N LEU A 167 9.83 -9.05 21.31
CA LEU A 167 9.06 -10.19 20.84
C LEU A 167 9.94 -11.43 20.57
N ASP A 168 9.46 -12.59 20.97
CA ASP A 168 9.98 -13.88 20.51
C ASP A 168 9.20 -14.31 19.27
N ILE A 169 9.91 -14.44 18.13
CA ILE A 169 9.31 -14.76 16.84
C ILE A 169 9.91 -16.08 16.36
N PRO A 170 9.10 -17.16 16.27
CA PRO A 170 9.60 -18.46 15.85
C PRO A 170 10.18 -18.39 14.42
N PRO A 171 11.26 -19.17 14.15
CA PRO A 171 11.82 -19.26 12.82
C PRO A 171 10.80 -19.83 11.83
N PRO A 172 10.86 -19.44 10.54
CA PRO A 172 9.99 -20.00 9.52
C PRO A 172 10.25 -21.50 9.34
N ASP A 173 9.20 -22.26 9.02
CA ASP A 173 9.33 -23.70 8.72
C ASP A 173 10.20 -23.86 7.45
N ARG A 174 11.35 -24.54 7.60
CA ARG A 174 12.35 -24.73 6.53
C ARG A 174 12.02 -25.87 5.57
N ARG A 175 10.83 -26.45 5.63
CA ARG A 175 10.47 -27.54 4.72
C ARG A 175 10.54 -27.05 3.29
N ALA A 176 11.50 -27.60 2.54
CA ALA A 176 11.70 -27.33 1.12
C ALA A 176 10.37 -27.56 0.38
N ALA A 177 9.88 -26.54 -0.27
CA ALA A 177 8.65 -26.59 -1.02
C ALA A 177 8.83 -27.42 -2.29
N SER A 178 8.54 -28.72 -2.20
CA SER A 178 8.26 -29.54 -3.37
C SER A 178 6.83 -29.23 -3.80
N GLY A 179 6.65 -28.72 -5.00
CA GLY A 179 5.31 -28.36 -5.52
C GLY A 179 5.34 -28.21 -7.03
N ARG A 180 4.16 -28.02 -7.62
CA ARG A 180 4.00 -27.81 -9.06
C ARG A 180 4.87 -26.66 -9.55
N PRO A 181 5.38 -26.70 -10.82
CA PRO A 181 6.09 -25.57 -11.40
C PRO A 181 5.17 -24.34 -11.47
N LEU A 182 5.76 -23.13 -11.40
CA LEU A 182 4.98 -21.87 -11.43
C LEU A 182 4.15 -21.74 -12.71
N SER A 183 4.65 -22.25 -13.85
CA SER A 183 3.93 -22.27 -15.14
C SER A 183 2.56 -22.94 -15.03
N ALA A 184 2.41 -23.98 -14.20
CA ALA A 184 1.14 -24.68 -13.99
C ALA A 184 0.07 -23.78 -13.34
N PHE A 185 0.46 -22.78 -12.57
CA PHE A 185 -0.47 -21.80 -11.97
C PHE A 185 -0.88 -20.78 -13.04
N PHE A 186 0.07 -20.26 -13.82
CA PHE A 186 -0.21 -19.29 -14.88
C PHE A 186 -1.13 -19.84 -16.00
N SER A 187 -1.13 -21.16 -16.22
CA SER A 187 -2.09 -21.79 -17.16
C SER A 187 -3.51 -21.82 -16.64
N THR A 188 -3.74 -21.64 -15.34
CA THR A 188 -5.08 -21.69 -14.71
C THR A 188 -5.80 -20.36 -14.85
N ALA A 189 -7.00 -20.35 -15.47
CA ALA A 189 -7.81 -19.13 -15.65
C ALA A 189 -8.08 -18.40 -14.31
N THR A 190 -8.43 -19.17 -13.27
CA THR A 190 -8.69 -18.63 -11.93
C THR A 190 -7.46 -17.91 -11.33
N PHE A 191 -6.25 -18.42 -11.57
CA PHE A 191 -5.01 -17.77 -11.10
C PHE A 191 -4.79 -16.44 -11.82
N ARG A 192 -4.91 -16.44 -13.14
CA ARG A 192 -4.77 -15.22 -13.95
C ARG A 192 -5.79 -14.18 -13.57
N LEU A 193 -7.07 -14.57 -13.39
CA LEU A 193 -8.13 -13.66 -12.91
C LEU A 193 -7.76 -13.09 -11.54
N GLY A 194 -7.31 -13.92 -10.59
CA GLY A 194 -6.90 -13.48 -9.27
C GLY A 194 -5.76 -12.45 -9.30
N LEU A 195 -4.74 -12.69 -10.13
CA LEU A 195 -3.62 -11.75 -10.33
C LEU A 195 -4.08 -10.43 -10.94
N VAL A 196 -4.92 -10.47 -11.97
CA VAL A 196 -5.41 -9.26 -12.64
C VAL A 196 -6.30 -8.45 -11.71
N VAL A 197 -7.24 -9.09 -11.01
CA VAL A 197 -8.14 -8.42 -10.06
C VAL A 197 -7.37 -7.78 -8.90
N ALA A 198 -6.44 -8.52 -8.28
CA ALA A 198 -5.64 -7.98 -7.19
C ALA A 198 -4.63 -6.94 -7.68
N GLY A 199 -3.93 -7.21 -8.78
CA GLY A 199 -2.87 -6.35 -9.32
C GLY A 199 -3.41 -5.03 -9.86
N LEU A 200 -4.41 -5.07 -10.75
CA LEU A 200 -5.00 -3.86 -11.33
C LEU A 200 -5.85 -3.10 -10.31
N GLY A 201 -6.57 -3.80 -9.41
CA GLY A 201 -7.29 -3.14 -8.32
C GLY A 201 -6.35 -2.35 -7.43
N TYR A 202 -5.20 -2.91 -7.04
CA TYR A 202 -4.20 -2.20 -6.23
C TYR A 202 -3.49 -1.10 -7.04
N ALA A 203 -3.19 -1.37 -8.32
CA ALA A 203 -2.57 -0.38 -9.20
C ALA A 203 -3.42 0.89 -9.34
N MET A 204 -4.72 0.75 -9.65
CA MET A 204 -5.66 1.87 -9.75
C MET A 204 -5.75 2.66 -8.45
N MET A 205 -5.84 1.96 -7.30
CA MET A 205 -5.86 2.61 -6.00
C MET A 205 -4.59 3.43 -5.77
N SER A 206 -3.40 2.83 -5.96
CA SER A 206 -2.13 3.51 -5.76
C SER A 206 -1.91 4.66 -6.76
N PHE A 207 -2.40 4.52 -7.98
CA PHE A 207 -2.35 5.54 -9.02
C PHE A 207 -3.07 6.82 -8.58
N LEU A 208 -4.32 6.71 -8.15
CA LEU A 208 -5.10 7.85 -7.66
C LEU A 208 -4.52 8.39 -6.34
N MET A 209 -4.15 7.53 -5.40
CA MET A 209 -3.59 7.93 -4.11
C MET A 209 -2.26 8.67 -4.22
N THR A 210 -1.43 8.35 -5.22
CA THR A 210 -0.15 9.04 -5.45
C THR A 210 -0.37 10.49 -5.88
N ALA A 211 -1.37 10.76 -6.70
CA ALA A 211 -1.68 12.10 -7.21
C ALA A 211 -2.59 12.93 -6.29
N THR A 212 -3.40 12.26 -5.45
CA THR A 212 -4.43 12.92 -4.62
C THR A 212 -3.90 14.04 -3.72
N PRO A 213 -2.79 13.89 -2.96
CA PRO A 213 -2.29 14.98 -2.11
C PRO A 213 -1.93 16.23 -2.92
N LEU A 214 -1.31 16.07 -4.10
CA LEU A 214 -0.99 17.17 -5.00
C LEU A 214 -2.26 17.83 -5.53
N GLN A 215 -3.24 17.03 -5.93
CA GLN A 215 -4.52 17.55 -6.41
C GLN A 215 -5.25 18.34 -5.33
N ILE A 216 -5.39 17.79 -4.12
CA ILE A 216 -6.11 18.43 -3.01
C ILE A 216 -5.45 19.74 -2.58
N VAL A 217 -4.13 19.72 -2.34
CA VAL A 217 -3.43 20.84 -1.71
C VAL A 217 -2.95 21.85 -2.75
N ASN A 218 -2.32 21.42 -3.84
CA ASN A 218 -1.68 22.33 -4.77
C ASN A 218 -2.62 22.83 -5.87
N VAL A 219 -3.62 22.03 -6.29
CA VAL A 219 -4.53 22.38 -7.38
C VAL A 219 -5.86 22.91 -6.84
N SER A 220 -6.48 22.20 -5.88
CA SER A 220 -7.77 22.61 -5.29
C SER A 220 -7.62 23.57 -4.12
N HIS A 221 -6.39 23.84 -3.67
CA HIS A 221 -6.06 24.76 -2.57
C HIS A 221 -6.79 24.46 -1.24
N LEU A 222 -7.12 23.18 -1.02
CA LEU A 222 -7.59 22.71 0.28
C LEU A 222 -6.39 22.51 1.22
N GLY A 223 -6.63 22.54 2.52
CA GLY A 223 -5.56 22.50 3.52
C GLY A 223 -4.95 21.09 3.73
N ALA A 224 -3.85 21.07 4.49
CA ALA A 224 -3.20 19.83 4.87
C ALA A 224 -4.08 18.95 5.76
N GLU A 225 -4.98 19.55 6.56
CA GLU A 225 -5.94 18.81 7.39
C GLU A 225 -6.97 18.10 6.53
N GLU A 226 -7.57 18.78 5.55
CA GLU A 226 -8.53 18.17 4.62
C GLU A 226 -7.89 17.01 3.85
N ASN A 227 -6.67 17.17 3.35
CA ASN A 227 -5.92 16.09 2.72
C ASN A 227 -5.73 14.90 3.67
N ALA A 228 -5.28 15.15 4.91
CA ALA A 228 -5.08 14.10 5.91
C ALA A 228 -6.40 13.38 6.25
N ARG A 229 -7.52 14.10 6.38
CA ARG A 229 -8.85 13.54 6.66
C ARG A 229 -9.36 12.67 5.51
N VAL A 230 -9.20 13.12 4.27
CA VAL A 230 -9.58 12.33 3.08
C VAL A 230 -8.81 11.01 3.06
N ILE A 231 -7.48 11.06 3.26
CA ILE A 231 -6.64 9.85 3.27
C ILE A 231 -6.94 8.98 4.48
N GLN A 232 -7.22 9.56 5.65
CA GLN A 232 -7.61 8.82 6.86
C GLN A 232 -8.81 7.92 6.59
N TRP A 233 -9.88 8.48 6.05
CA TRP A 233 -11.11 7.73 5.77
C TRP A 233 -10.96 6.75 4.62
N HIS A 234 -10.11 7.07 3.63
CA HIS A 234 -9.71 6.10 2.61
C HIS A 234 -9.06 4.87 3.23
N VAL A 235 -8.08 5.05 4.11
CA VAL A 235 -7.37 3.93 4.76
C VAL A 235 -8.31 3.15 5.71
N ILE A 236 -9.23 3.82 6.41
CA ILE A 236 -10.28 3.15 7.18
C ILE A 236 -11.13 2.27 6.25
N ALA A 237 -11.56 2.79 5.10
CA ALA A 237 -12.34 2.05 4.11
C ALA A 237 -11.56 0.88 3.49
N MET A 238 -10.23 0.96 3.41
CA MET A 238 -9.38 -0.16 2.98
C MET A 238 -9.37 -1.32 3.99
N PHE A 239 -9.28 -1.03 5.28
CA PHE A 239 -9.00 -2.07 6.29
C PHE A 239 -10.22 -2.49 7.11
N ALA A 240 -11.14 -1.58 7.45
CA ALA A 240 -12.30 -1.92 8.27
C ALA A 240 -13.20 -3.00 7.64
N PRO A 241 -13.50 -3.00 6.32
CA PRO A 241 -14.31 -4.04 5.71
C PRO A 241 -13.66 -5.43 5.74
N SER A 242 -12.34 -5.54 5.89
CA SER A 242 -11.64 -6.83 5.88
C SER A 242 -12.15 -7.81 6.95
N PHE A 243 -12.77 -7.31 8.03
CA PHE A 243 -13.38 -8.16 9.06
C PHE A 243 -14.55 -8.98 8.55
N PHE A 244 -15.26 -8.51 7.53
CA PHE A 244 -16.45 -9.17 6.99
C PHE A 244 -16.35 -9.48 5.48
N THR A 245 -15.39 -8.92 4.76
CA THR A 245 -15.22 -9.18 3.31
C THR A 245 -15.06 -10.67 3.02
N GLY A 246 -14.31 -11.41 3.86
CA GLY A 246 -14.19 -12.86 3.72
C GLY A 246 -15.53 -13.60 3.82
N PHE A 247 -16.40 -13.18 4.73
CA PHE A 247 -17.76 -13.69 4.86
C PHE A 247 -18.62 -13.33 3.63
N LEU A 248 -18.51 -12.11 3.12
CA LEU A 248 -19.21 -11.67 1.91
C LEU A 248 -18.78 -12.49 0.69
N VAL A 249 -17.48 -12.75 0.53
CA VAL A 249 -16.94 -13.62 -0.53
C VAL A 249 -17.48 -15.04 -0.40
N ALA A 250 -17.60 -15.57 0.82
CA ALA A 250 -18.15 -16.91 1.05
C ALA A 250 -19.65 -16.98 0.75
N ARG A 251 -20.42 -15.93 1.09
CA ARG A 251 -21.87 -15.87 0.95
C ARG A 251 -22.32 -15.56 -0.48
N PHE A 252 -21.72 -14.56 -1.13
CA PHE A 252 -22.14 -14.05 -2.43
C PHE A 252 -21.28 -14.58 -3.60
N GLY A 253 -20.11 -15.14 -3.28
CA GLY A 253 -19.18 -15.64 -4.27
C GLY A 253 -18.23 -14.57 -4.83
N VAL A 254 -17.14 -15.03 -5.42
CA VAL A 254 -16.06 -14.17 -5.93
C VAL A 254 -16.51 -13.27 -7.08
N ARG A 255 -17.39 -13.76 -7.96
CA ARG A 255 -17.88 -12.98 -9.12
C ARG A 255 -18.60 -11.70 -8.69
N TRP A 256 -19.55 -11.81 -7.77
CA TRP A 256 -20.29 -10.66 -7.27
C TRP A 256 -19.43 -9.67 -6.52
N MET A 257 -18.42 -10.15 -5.79
CA MET A 257 -17.48 -9.26 -5.10
C MET A 257 -16.59 -8.49 -6.08
N ILE A 258 -16.19 -9.09 -7.21
CA ILE A 258 -15.45 -8.39 -8.27
C ILE A 258 -16.35 -7.34 -8.95
N VAL A 259 -17.60 -7.70 -9.28
CA VAL A 259 -18.56 -6.74 -9.86
C VAL A 259 -18.81 -5.58 -8.92
N LEU A 260 -19.04 -5.85 -7.63
CA LEU A 260 -19.25 -4.79 -6.64
C LEU A 260 -18.02 -3.89 -6.49
N GLY A 261 -16.82 -4.47 -6.42
CA GLY A 261 -15.57 -3.70 -6.44
C GLY A 261 -15.45 -2.80 -7.68
N GLY A 262 -15.83 -3.36 -8.84
CA GLY A 262 -15.90 -2.64 -10.10
C GLY A 262 -16.89 -1.48 -10.09
N LEU A 263 -18.09 -1.70 -9.60
CA LEU A 263 -19.11 -0.64 -9.48
C LEU A 263 -18.63 0.49 -8.55
N LEU A 264 -17.96 0.15 -7.44
CA LEU A 264 -17.40 1.15 -6.53
C LEU A 264 -16.34 2.00 -7.23
N TYR A 265 -15.47 1.40 -8.05
CA TYR A 265 -14.49 2.18 -8.85
C TYR A 265 -15.17 3.04 -9.93
N GLY A 266 -16.28 2.56 -10.52
CA GLY A 266 -17.12 3.38 -11.40
C GLY A 266 -17.67 4.63 -10.67
N LEU A 267 -18.17 4.44 -9.45
CA LEU A 267 -18.62 5.55 -8.60
C LEU A 267 -17.47 6.48 -8.20
N VAL A 268 -16.26 5.98 -7.99
CA VAL A 268 -15.07 6.83 -7.79
C VAL A 268 -14.90 7.81 -8.94
N VAL A 269 -15.00 7.33 -10.19
CA VAL A 269 -14.89 8.19 -11.38
C VAL A 269 -15.99 9.25 -11.37
N VAL A 270 -17.24 8.87 -11.10
CA VAL A 270 -18.36 9.82 -11.06
C VAL A 270 -18.13 10.93 -10.02
N PHE A 271 -17.80 10.57 -8.77
CA PHE A 271 -17.62 11.55 -7.70
C PHE A 271 -16.35 12.37 -7.87
N ALA A 272 -15.25 11.79 -8.38
CA ALA A 272 -14.02 12.51 -8.62
C ALA A 272 -14.11 13.54 -9.76
N LEU A 273 -15.01 13.33 -10.73
CA LEU A 273 -15.29 14.26 -11.83
C LEU A 273 -16.42 15.25 -11.52
N ALA A 274 -17.21 15.00 -10.47
CA ALA A 274 -18.35 15.86 -10.12
C ALA A 274 -17.93 17.20 -9.50
N GLY A 275 -16.67 17.33 -9.03
CA GLY A 275 -16.18 18.59 -8.47
C GLY A 275 -14.87 18.44 -7.69
N VAL A 276 -14.42 19.56 -7.12
CA VAL A 276 -13.11 19.72 -6.46
C VAL A 276 -13.23 20.12 -4.98
N SER A 277 -14.39 19.94 -4.35
CA SER A 277 -14.56 20.22 -2.93
C SER A 277 -14.10 19.06 -2.06
N PHE A 278 -13.91 19.30 -0.77
CA PHE A 278 -13.59 18.26 0.22
C PHE A 278 -14.49 17.03 0.10
N TRP A 279 -15.81 17.20 -0.04
CA TRP A 279 -16.75 16.09 -0.09
C TRP A 279 -16.63 15.24 -1.36
N HIS A 280 -16.25 15.82 -2.50
CA HIS A 280 -16.00 15.04 -3.71
C HIS A 280 -14.79 14.13 -3.53
N TYR A 281 -13.68 14.66 -3.02
CA TYR A 281 -12.49 13.84 -2.71
C TYR A 281 -12.76 12.82 -1.62
N PHE A 282 -13.47 13.23 -0.56
CA PHE A 282 -13.81 12.33 0.57
C PHE A 282 -14.60 11.11 0.09
N ILE A 283 -15.71 11.33 -0.64
CA ILE A 283 -16.56 10.25 -1.12
C ILE A 283 -15.81 9.39 -2.15
N ALA A 284 -15.14 10.01 -3.12
CA ALA A 284 -14.38 9.29 -4.14
C ALA A 284 -13.30 8.39 -3.50
N LEU A 285 -12.51 8.91 -2.56
CA LEU A 285 -11.44 8.14 -1.95
C LEU A 285 -11.95 7.11 -0.93
N PHE A 286 -13.02 7.39 -0.22
CA PHE A 286 -13.68 6.39 0.62
C PHE A 286 -14.16 5.18 -0.21
N LEU A 287 -14.84 5.44 -1.33
CA LEU A 287 -15.27 4.40 -2.28
C LEU A 287 -14.08 3.68 -2.91
N LEU A 288 -12.99 4.39 -3.20
CA LEU A 288 -11.74 3.81 -3.71
C LEU A 288 -11.15 2.80 -2.73
N GLY A 289 -11.09 3.15 -1.44
CA GLY A 289 -10.61 2.25 -0.38
C GLY A 289 -11.47 0.99 -0.24
N LEU A 290 -12.79 1.17 -0.25
CA LEU A 290 -13.75 0.08 -0.16
C LEU A 290 -13.67 -0.85 -1.39
N GLY A 291 -13.62 -0.28 -2.59
CA GLY A 291 -13.46 -1.01 -3.84
C GLY A 291 -12.15 -1.79 -3.91
N TRP A 292 -11.04 -1.17 -3.46
CA TRP A 292 -9.76 -1.84 -3.33
C TRP A 292 -9.85 -3.05 -2.39
N ASN A 293 -10.47 -2.90 -1.22
CA ASN A 293 -10.63 -4.02 -0.29
C ASN A 293 -11.33 -5.21 -0.95
N PHE A 294 -12.44 -4.96 -1.65
CA PHE A 294 -13.19 -6.04 -2.29
C PHE A 294 -12.41 -6.71 -3.42
N LEU A 295 -11.76 -5.95 -4.29
CA LEU A 295 -10.96 -6.52 -5.38
C LEU A 295 -9.72 -7.24 -4.85
N PHE A 296 -8.96 -6.62 -3.93
CA PHE A 296 -7.71 -7.19 -3.43
C PHE A 296 -7.94 -8.45 -2.60
N VAL A 297 -8.91 -8.44 -1.67
CA VAL A 297 -9.24 -9.61 -0.85
C VAL A 297 -9.78 -10.74 -1.73
N THR A 298 -10.63 -10.43 -2.70
CA THR A 298 -11.19 -11.43 -3.61
C THR A 298 -10.12 -12.02 -4.53
N GLY A 299 -9.28 -11.19 -5.13
CA GLY A 299 -8.20 -11.62 -6.01
C GLY A 299 -7.16 -12.50 -5.28
N THR A 300 -6.73 -12.08 -4.09
CA THR A 300 -5.80 -12.87 -3.26
C THR A 300 -6.45 -14.16 -2.75
N THR A 301 -7.76 -14.18 -2.51
CA THR A 301 -8.52 -15.40 -2.17
C THR A 301 -8.52 -16.38 -3.34
N LEU A 302 -8.71 -15.92 -4.58
CA LEU A 302 -8.63 -16.77 -5.78
C LEU A 302 -7.25 -17.41 -5.92
N ILE A 303 -6.18 -16.63 -5.73
CA ILE A 303 -4.80 -17.12 -5.76
C ILE A 303 -4.57 -18.18 -4.69
N ALA A 304 -5.01 -17.92 -3.46
CA ALA A 304 -4.81 -18.82 -2.32
C ALA A 304 -5.55 -20.16 -2.45
N ARG A 305 -6.72 -20.19 -3.09
CA ARG A 305 -7.54 -21.40 -3.29
C ARG A 305 -6.87 -22.44 -4.18
N ILE A 306 -6.01 -22.03 -5.10
CA ILE A 306 -5.38 -22.92 -6.09
C ILE A 306 -4.10 -23.55 -5.54
N ALA A 307 -3.44 -22.89 -4.59
CA ALA A 307 -2.18 -23.32 -4.03
C ALA A 307 -2.37 -24.32 -2.89
N LYS A 308 -1.72 -25.50 -2.99
CA LYS A 308 -1.61 -26.44 -1.88
C LYS A 308 -0.83 -25.81 -0.72
N PRO A 309 -0.99 -26.25 0.53
CA PRO A 309 -0.29 -25.66 1.68
C PRO A 309 1.22 -25.50 1.48
N VAL A 310 1.89 -26.51 0.89
CA VAL A 310 3.34 -26.49 0.61
C VAL A 310 3.75 -25.53 -0.50
N GLU A 311 2.82 -25.12 -1.39
CA GLU A 311 3.06 -24.22 -2.53
C GLU A 311 2.78 -22.76 -2.20
N ARG A 312 1.99 -22.50 -1.13
CA ARG A 312 1.44 -21.16 -0.82
C ARG A 312 2.50 -20.08 -0.73
N GLY A 313 3.59 -20.33 -0.01
CA GLY A 313 4.64 -19.33 0.17
C GLY A 313 5.26 -18.86 -1.15
N ARG A 314 5.55 -19.82 -2.06
CA ARG A 314 6.13 -19.53 -3.37
C ARG A 314 5.13 -18.83 -4.30
N VAL A 315 3.88 -19.33 -4.32
CA VAL A 315 2.82 -18.75 -5.18
C VAL A 315 2.48 -17.33 -4.71
N GLN A 316 2.34 -17.10 -3.40
CA GLN A 316 2.10 -15.77 -2.85
C GLN A 316 3.27 -14.83 -3.11
N GLY A 317 4.52 -15.26 -2.92
CA GLY A 317 5.69 -14.43 -3.18
C GLY A 317 5.77 -13.94 -4.62
N VAL A 318 5.51 -14.83 -5.60
CA VAL A 318 5.47 -14.44 -7.02
C VAL A 318 4.25 -13.54 -7.33
N SER A 319 3.09 -13.85 -6.75
CA SER A 319 1.89 -13.03 -6.91
C SER A 319 2.10 -11.63 -6.34
N ASP A 320 2.65 -11.50 -5.13
CA ASP A 320 2.95 -10.22 -4.49
C ASP A 320 3.97 -9.42 -5.32
N LEU A 321 5.00 -10.08 -5.88
CA LEU A 321 5.96 -9.42 -6.78
C LEU A 321 5.26 -8.80 -8.00
N ILE A 322 4.36 -9.54 -8.66
CA ILE A 322 3.61 -9.05 -9.83
C ILE A 322 2.66 -7.92 -9.43
N ILE A 323 1.94 -8.08 -8.32
CA ILE A 323 1.03 -7.06 -7.81
C ILE A 323 1.79 -5.76 -7.51
N PHE A 324 2.92 -5.84 -6.79
CA PHE A 324 3.72 -4.65 -6.49
C PHE A 324 4.43 -4.07 -7.72
N ALA A 325 4.73 -4.86 -8.75
CA ALA A 325 5.18 -4.33 -10.03
C ALA A 325 4.09 -3.46 -10.69
N CYS A 326 2.84 -3.93 -10.71
CA CYS A 326 1.71 -3.12 -11.19
C CYS A 326 1.54 -1.82 -10.37
N VAL A 327 1.65 -1.90 -9.06
CA VAL A 327 1.58 -0.74 -8.15
C VAL A 327 2.71 0.26 -8.43
N ALA A 328 3.95 -0.23 -8.61
CA ALA A 328 5.10 0.62 -8.89
C ALA A 328 4.95 1.35 -10.22
N ILE A 329 4.53 0.65 -11.29
CA ILE A 329 4.28 1.25 -12.61
C ILE A 329 3.16 2.30 -12.50
N ALA A 330 2.06 1.99 -11.83
CA ALA A 330 0.95 2.90 -11.63
C ALA A 330 1.39 4.17 -10.87
N SER A 331 2.11 4.02 -9.77
CA SER A 331 2.60 5.15 -8.99
C SER A 331 3.61 6.00 -9.76
N LEU A 332 4.55 5.39 -10.53
CA LEU A 332 5.50 6.11 -11.39
C LEU A 332 4.80 6.93 -12.47
N SER A 333 3.73 6.39 -13.07
CA SER A 333 2.97 7.09 -14.10
C SER A 333 2.04 8.17 -13.55
N ALA A 334 1.62 8.08 -12.28
CA ALA A 334 0.61 8.98 -11.71
C ALA A 334 1.01 10.46 -11.75
N GLY A 335 2.22 10.80 -11.30
CA GLY A 335 2.68 12.19 -11.28
C GLY A 335 2.86 12.77 -12.69
N VAL A 336 3.41 11.97 -13.61
CA VAL A 336 3.61 12.35 -15.00
C VAL A 336 2.26 12.59 -15.69
N LEU A 337 1.34 11.62 -15.60
CA LEU A 337 0.02 11.74 -16.19
C LEU A 337 -0.81 12.86 -15.55
N HIS A 338 -0.73 13.04 -14.23
CA HIS A 338 -1.39 14.17 -13.57
C HIS A 338 -0.91 15.51 -14.12
N SER A 339 0.39 15.66 -14.40
CA SER A 339 0.93 16.91 -14.98
C SER A 339 0.57 17.10 -16.45
N MET A 340 0.34 16.01 -17.22
CA MET A 340 0.06 16.06 -18.67
C MET A 340 -1.43 16.21 -18.99
N ILE A 341 -2.28 15.43 -18.31
CA ILE A 341 -3.71 15.33 -18.62
C ILE A 341 -4.62 15.76 -17.47
N GLY A 342 -4.04 16.28 -16.38
CA GLY A 342 -4.76 16.74 -15.20
C GLY A 342 -5.46 15.64 -14.42
N TRP A 343 -6.24 16.07 -13.42
CA TRP A 343 -6.98 15.16 -12.55
C TRP A 343 -8.05 14.35 -13.29
N ASP A 344 -8.85 15.02 -14.11
CA ASP A 344 -9.96 14.39 -14.82
C ASP A 344 -9.47 13.30 -15.79
N GLY A 345 -8.42 13.59 -16.55
CA GLY A 345 -7.80 12.60 -17.44
C GLY A 345 -7.21 11.42 -16.67
N LEU A 346 -6.58 11.69 -15.53
CA LEU A 346 -6.04 10.66 -14.65
C LEU A 346 -7.14 9.76 -14.10
N VAL A 347 -8.25 10.33 -13.63
CA VAL A 347 -9.42 9.58 -13.13
C VAL A 347 -10.05 8.73 -14.23
N LEU A 348 -10.26 9.31 -15.43
CA LEU A 348 -10.84 8.59 -16.57
C LEU A 348 -9.95 7.42 -17.04
N SER A 349 -8.62 7.54 -16.95
CA SER A 349 -7.71 6.48 -17.35
C SER A 349 -7.87 5.19 -16.52
N CYS A 350 -8.46 5.27 -15.31
CA CYS A 350 -8.79 4.10 -14.49
C CYS A 350 -9.88 3.21 -15.10
N LEU A 351 -10.67 3.71 -16.06
CA LEU A 351 -11.68 2.92 -16.75
C LEU A 351 -11.07 1.79 -17.61
N LEU A 352 -9.85 1.97 -18.13
CA LEU A 352 -9.17 0.96 -18.94
C LEU A 352 -8.86 -0.31 -18.14
N PRO A 353 -8.10 -0.27 -17.02
CA PRO A 353 -7.83 -1.45 -16.22
C PRO A 353 -9.10 -2.03 -15.59
N MET A 354 -10.10 -1.20 -15.29
CA MET A 354 -11.41 -1.65 -14.84
C MET A 354 -12.11 -2.49 -15.92
N GLY A 355 -12.17 -1.98 -17.15
CA GLY A 355 -12.73 -2.71 -18.28
C GLY A 355 -12.05 -4.06 -18.49
N LEU A 356 -10.71 -4.13 -18.37
CA LEU A 356 -9.96 -5.37 -18.47
C LEU A 356 -10.35 -6.38 -17.38
N ILE A 357 -10.54 -5.94 -16.14
CA ILE A 357 -11.03 -6.82 -15.05
C ILE A 357 -12.39 -7.39 -15.42
N MET A 358 -13.32 -6.55 -15.90
CA MET A 358 -14.68 -7.00 -16.26
C MET A 358 -14.68 -7.96 -17.45
N VAL A 359 -13.91 -7.69 -18.50
CA VAL A 359 -13.76 -8.59 -19.66
C VAL A 359 -13.21 -9.95 -19.23
N MET A 360 -12.15 -9.97 -18.40
CA MET A 360 -11.60 -11.23 -17.90
C MET A 360 -12.59 -11.98 -17.00
N LEU A 361 -13.40 -11.28 -16.21
CA LEU A 361 -14.43 -11.90 -15.38
C LEU A 361 -15.52 -12.56 -16.24
N LEU A 362 -15.87 -11.97 -17.38
CA LEU A 362 -16.86 -12.55 -18.32
C LEU A 362 -16.31 -13.74 -19.10
N ALA A 363 -14.99 -13.79 -19.32
CA ALA A 363 -14.31 -14.86 -20.04
C ALA A 363 -13.98 -16.09 -19.16
N THR A 364 -14.20 -16.01 -17.83
CA THR A 364 -13.95 -17.09 -16.85
C THR A 364 -15.23 -17.54 -16.16
#